data_c81012dec6d93d8fcd5a7e739ad2db16
#
_entry.id   c81012dec6d93d8fcd5a7e739ad2db16
#
_cell.length_a   1.000
_cell.length_b   1.000
_cell.length_c   1.000
_cell.angle_alpha   90.00
_cell.angle_beta   90.00
_cell.angle_gamma   90.00
#
_symmetry.space_group_name_H-M   'P 1'
#
loop_
_entity.id
_entity.type
_entity.pdbx_description
1 polymer ?
#
loop_
_entity_poly.entity_id
_entity_poly.type
_entity_poly.pdbx_seq_one_letter_code
_entity_poly.pdbx_strand_id
1 'polypeptide(L)'
;MLCLGISGGLNLIHENPYEIPKVFTHDGAAVLIEDGKVVAAIEEERLNRIKHSNKFPIRSIGFCLDHRGARIQDIERFAFYATEEYCNALLSRLYLTRPEMKKPLSAKAVMLELLQQEFQCDIDPERIVFVRHHMAHAVSAFALSGFERSLVLAIDGYGDFLSGLVAIGEEQSLNQIVTFPQSKSLGVFYLDVIQFIGYGSFDEYKVMGLAPYGNAEVYRSVFSEFYELKPEGDYALHLDRIVPALLPKIEIRKKGQPFSPQHKDLAAALQQALERIVLHVLRHYRQATGQRNLCLAGGVAHNCTMNGKILYSGLFDQVFVQPAAHDAGCALGAALLVSQERGHYPSRQPLTHVYWGSDIGTPAEIAAVLNGWRGLISFRRSPDVAREAATLMAAGAVIGWVQGRSEFGPRALGNRSILADPRPAANKERINRMVKKREGYRPFAPSVLEEEAGEYFEIPEGTTKLPFMIFVLKVKQEKRELLGAITHVDGTARVHTVSKETNPRYWELIKAFEEEAGVGVVLNTSFNNNVEPIVDSVEDAVVTYLTTGLDYLVV
;
A
#
# COMPACT_ATOMS: atom_id res chain seq x y z
N MET A 1 -16.65 -20.92 -8.87
CA MET A 1 -16.94 -19.62 -9.49
C MET A 1 -15.65 -18.82 -9.66
N LEU A 2 -15.36 -18.40 -10.89
CA LEU A 2 -14.26 -17.48 -11.15
C LEU A 2 -14.77 -16.04 -11.18
N CYS A 3 -14.24 -15.19 -10.31
CA CYS A 3 -14.57 -13.78 -10.21
C CYS A 3 -13.30 -12.93 -10.38
N LEU A 4 -13.34 -11.95 -11.26
CA LEU A 4 -12.24 -11.04 -11.53
C LEU A 4 -12.56 -9.65 -10.98
N GLY A 5 -11.84 -9.21 -9.95
CA GLY A 5 -11.92 -7.86 -9.42
C GLY A 5 -11.00 -6.91 -10.19
N ILE A 6 -11.48 -5.70 -10.42
CA ILE A 6 -10.82 -4.70 -11.26
C ILE A 6 -10.86 -3.35 -10.56
N SER A 7 -9.70 -2.68 -10.45
CA SER A 7 -9.58 -1.27 -10.08
C SER A 7 -8.80 -0.49 -11.14
N GLY A 8 -8.84 0.83 -11.11
CA GLY A 8 -8.14 1.71 -12.03
C GLY A 8 -9.06 2.52 -12.95
N GLY A 9 -8.52 3.04 -14.04
CA GLY A 9 -9.23 3.87 -15.00
C GLY A 9 -9.90 3.10 -16.14
N LEU A 10 -10.41 3.85 -17.12
CA LEU A 10 -11.19 3.33 -18.25
C LEU A 10 -10.51 3.63 -19.60
N ASN A 11 -9.18 3.56 -19.67
CA ASN A 11 -8.43 3.79 -20.92
C ASN A 11 -7.12 3.01 -20.95
N LEU A 12 -6.66 2.65 -22.16
CA LEU A 12 -5.41 1.93 -22.40
C LEU A 12 -4.19 2.88 -22.42
N ILE A 13 -2.98 2.32 -22.41
CA ILE A 13 -1.72 3.10 -22.38
C ILE A 13 -1.56 3.98 -23.63
N HIS A 14 -1.88 3.44 -24.80
CA HIS A 14 -1.64 4.09 -26.09
C HIS A 14 -2.81 4.92 -26.60
N GLU A 15 -3.99 4.76 -26.01
CA GLU A 15 -5.20 5.50 -26.34
C GLU A 15 -5.72 6.17 -25.07
N ASN A 16 -5.97 7.48 -25.16
CA ASN A 16 -6.43 8.26 -24.00
C ASN A 16 -7.79 8.94 -24.21
N PRO A 17 -8.79 8.33 -24.92
CA PRO A 17 -10.06 8.99 -25.16
C PRO A 17 -10.85 9.24 -23.87
N TYR A 18 -10.67 8.41 -22.84
CA TYR A 18 -11.38 8.48 -21.56
C TYR A 18 -10.42 8.62 -20.38
N GLU A 19 -9.29 9.32 -20.55
CA GLU A 19 -8.31 9.49 -19.48
C GLU A 19 -8.84 10.42 -18.38
N ILE A 20 -9.32 9.80 -17.31
CA ILE A 20 -9.70 10.47 -16.06
C ILE A 20 -8.43 10.84 -15.30
N PRO A 21 -8.33 12.07 -14.73
CA PRO A 21 -7.16 12.45 -13.92
C PRO A 21 -6.87 11.47 -12.76
N LYS A 22 -5.58 11.22 -12.49
CA LYS A 22 -5.12 10.29 -11.43
C LYS A 22 -5.69 10.56 -10.04
N VAL A 23 -6.15 11.77 -9.78
CA VAL A 23 -6.79 12.12 -8.51
C VAL A 23 -8.14 11.42 -8.31
N PHE A 24 -8.78 10.94 -9.38
CA PHE A 24 -10.09 10.27 -9.32
C PHE A 24 -10.01 8.76 -9.59
N THR A 25 -9.02 8.31 -10.36
CA THR A 25 -8.80 6.90 -10.68
C THR A 25 -7.30 6.63 -10.71
N HIS A 26 -6.84 5.70 -9.91
CA HIS A 26 -5.42 5.34 -9.80
C HIS A 26 -5.28 3.90 -9.30
N ASP A 27 -4.04 3.45 -9.15
CA ASP A 27 -3.68 2.15 -8.60
C ASP A 27 -4.48 1.00 -9.23
N GLY A 28 -4.46 0.97 -10.58
CA GLY A 28 -5.08 -0.09 -11.35
C GLY A 28 -4.55 -1.46 -10.96
N ALA A 29 -5.44 -2.44 -10.77
CA ALA A 29 -5.10 -3.80 -10.40
C ALA A 29 -6.15 -4.79 -10.89
N ALA A 30 -5.75 -6.06 -11.03
CA ALA A 30 -6.66 -7.17 -11.19
C ALA A 30 -6.41 -8.23 -10.11
N VAL A 31 -7.51 -8.81 -9.64
CA VAL A 31 -7.51 -9.89 -8.63
C VAL A 31 -8.43 -11.00 -9.09
N LEU A 32 -7.90 -12.19 -9.25
CA LEU A 32 -8.68 -13.39 -9.60
C LEU A 32 -9.00 -14.19 -8.35
N ILE A 33 -10.28 -14.43 -8.14
CA ILE A 33 -10.81 -15.25 -7.05
C ILE A 33 -11.49 -16.48 -7.62
N GLU A 34 -11.16 -17.65 -7.07
CA GLU A 34 -11.83 -18.91 -7.33
C GLU A 34 -12.46 -19.44 -6.04
N ASP A 35 -13.77 -19.58 -6.03
CA ASP A 35 -14.54 -20.10 -4.88
C ASP A 35 -14.18 -19.43 -3.54
N GLY A 36 -14.07 -18.10 -3.54
CA GLY A 36 -13.71 -17.28 -2.37
C GLY A 36 -12.21 -17.23 -2.05
N LYS A 37 -11.34 -17.92 -2.79
CA LYS A 37 -9.89 -17.92 -2.57
C LYS A 37 -9.17 -17.04 -3.60
N VAL A 38 -8.21 -16.26 -3.15
CA VAL A 38 -7.34 -15.48 -4.04
C VAL A 38 -6.39 -16.43 -4.77
N VAL A 39 -6.46 -16.44 -6.09
CA VAL A 39 -5.60 -17.24 -6.98
C VAL A 39 -4.40 -16.41 -7.45
N ALA A 40 -4.67 -15.21 -7.92
CA ALA A 40 -3.67 -14.26 -8.41
C ALA A 40 -4.13 -12.82 -8.15
N ALA A 41 -3.18 -11.93 -7.88
CA ALA A 41 -3.43 -10.50 -7.75
C ALA A 41 -2.16 -9.73 -8.11
N ILE A 42 -2.29 -8.69 -8.94
CA ILE A 42 -1.17 -7.84 -9.31
C ILE A 42 -1.65 -6.43 -9.66
N GLU A 43 -0.82 -5.45 -9.32
CA GLU A 43 -1.03 -4.05 -9.67
C GLU A 43 -0.52 -3.79 -11.09
N GLU A 44 -1.28 -3.03 -11.86
CA GLU A 44 -0.95 -2.69 -13.26
C GLU A 44 0.39 -1.95 -13.38
N GLU A 45 0.76 -1.16 -12.36
CA GLU A 45 2.04 -0.45 -12.31
C GLU A 45 3.24 -1.40 -12.33
N ARG A 46 3.10 -2.62 -11.78
CA ARG A 46 4.16 -3.63 -11.79
C ARG A 46 4.49 -4.09 -13.22
N LEU A 47 3.48 -4.16 -14.07
CA LEU A 47 3.58 -4.69 -15.44
C LEU A 47 3.78 -3.59 -16.50
N ASN A 48 3.14 -2.42 -16.33
CA ASN A 48 3.26 -1.32 -17.29
C ASN A 48 4.35 -0.30 -16.93
N ARG A 49 4.96 -0.41 -15.76
CA ARG A 49 6.01 0.46 -15.21
C ARG A 49 5.59 1.93 -15.01
N ILE A 50 4.28 2.21 -14.94
CA ILE A 50 3.72 3.54 -14.69
C ILE A 50 3.21 3.60 -13.25
N LYS A 51 3.96 4.27 -12.39
CA LYS A 51 3.62 4.38 -10.96
C LYS A 51 2.27 5.06 -10.74
N HIS A 52 1.44 4.48 -9.84
CA HIS A 52 0.04 4.87 -9.62
C HIS A 52 -0.74 4.90 -10.94
N SER A 53 -0.66 3.81 -11.71
CA SER A 53 -1.29 3.71 -13.01
C SER A 53 -2.80 3.94 -12.92
N ASN A 54 -3.28 4.91 -13.72
CA ASN A 54 -4.72 5.19 -13.89
C ASN A 54 -5.28 4.54 -15.16
N LYS A 55 -4.57 3.56 -15.70
CA LYS A 55 -4.99 2.82 -16.88
C LYS A 55 -5.92 1.68 -16.50
N PHE A 56 -6.75 1.24 -17.45
CA PHE A 56 -7.50 0.00 -17.30
C PHE A 56 -6.48 -1.16 -17.19
N PRO A 57 -6.60 -2.06 -16.20
CA PRO A 57 -5.51 -2.96 -15.82
C PRO A 57 -5.44 -4.20 -16.72
N ILE A 58 -5.29 -3.99 -18.01
CA ILE A 58 -5.38 -5.05 -19.02
C ILE A 58 -4.27 -6.08 -18.89
N ARG A 59 -3.05 -5.64 -18.54
CA ARG A 59 -1.91 -6.56 -18.33
C ARG A 59 -2.10 -7.38 -17.07
N SER A 60 -2.63 -6.77 -16.02
CA SER A 60 -2.95 -7.46 -14.77
C SER A 60 -4.06 -8.50 -14.96
N ILE A 61 -5.07 -8.19 -15.80
CA ILE A 61 -6.11 -9.16 -16.19
C ILE A 61 -5.48 -10.33 -16.94
N GLY A 62 -4.65 -10.06 -17.96
CA GLY A 62 -3.92 -11.09 -18.71
C GLY A 62 -3.09 -11.99 -17.79
N PHE A 63 -2.30 -11.39 -16.89
CA PHE A 63 -1.51 -12.13 -15.91
C PHE A 63 -2.39 -13.06 -15.04
N CYS A 64 -3.51 -12.58 -14.53
CA CYS A 64 -4.42 -13.39 -13.71
C CYS A 64 -4.98 -14.59 -14.47
N LEU A 65 -5.36 -14.38 -15.73
CA LEU A 65 -5.85 -15.44 -16.61
C LEU A 65 -4.76 -16.48 -16.91
N ASP A 66 -3.59 -16.03 -17.33
CA ASP A 66 -2.44 -16.89 -17.65
C ASP A 66 -2.01 -17.72 -16.44
N HIS A 67 -1.93 -17.09 -15.26
CA HIS A 67 -1.56 -17.78 -14.02
C HIS A 67 -2.51 -18.92 -13.67
N ARG A 68 -3.81 -18.76 -13.92
CA ARG A 68 -4.82 -19.79 -13.67
C ARG A 68 -4.95 -20.78 -14.85
N GLY A 69 -4.44 -20.44 -16.03
CA GLY A 69 -4.70 -21.17 -17.27
C GLY A 69 -6.17 -21.04 -17.70
N ALA A 70 -6.79 -19.88 -17.43
CA ALA A 70 -8.16 -19.58 -17.76
C ALA A 70 -8.24 -18.62 -18.96
N ARG A 71 -9.37 -18.62 -19.66
CA ARG A 71 -9.70 -17.64 -20.68
C ARG A 71 -10.66 -16.61 -20.12
N ILE A 72 -10.75 -15.45 -20.75
CA ILE A 72 -11.66 -14.39 -20.33
C ILE A 72 -13.14 -14.83 -20.29
N GLN A 73 -13.52 -15.75 -21.17
CA GLN A 73 -14.87 -16.34 -21.22
C GLN A 73 -15.20 -17.19 -19.99
N ASP A 74 -14.19 -17.71 -19.31
CA ASP A 74 -14.34 -18.57 -18.15
C ASP A 74 -14.64 -17.75 -16.88
N ILE A 75 -14.48 -16.40 -16.94
CA ILE A 75 -14.82 -15.48 -15.85
C ILE A 75 -16.32 -15.30 -15.75
N GLU A 76 -16.89 -15.72 -14.63
CA GLU A 76 -18.35 -15.63 -14.40
C GLU A 76 -18.80 -14.23 -13.99
N ARG A 77 -17.95 -13.45 -13.31
CA ARG A 77 -18.22 -12.07 -12.90
C ARG A 77 -16.97 -11.21 -12.97
N PHE A 78 -17.16 -9.99 -13.49
CA PHE A 78 -16.18 -8.90 -13.47
C PHE A 78 -16.65 -7.87 -12.45
N ALA A 79 -15.98 -7.74 -11.33
CA ALA A 79 -16.34 -6.84 -10.24
C ALA A 79 -15.50 -5.55 -10.31
N PHE A 80 -16.12 -4.43 -10.67
CA PHE A 80 -15.45 -3.14 -10.73
C PHE A 80 -15.65 -2.36 -9.42
N TYR A 81 -14.60 -1.74 -8.92
CA TYR A 81 -14.44 -1.18 -7.56
C TYR A 81 -15.17 0.14 -7.28
N ALA A 82 -15.96 0.68 -8.20
CA ALA A 82 -16.72 1.92 -8.05
C ALA A 82 -18.12 1.75 -8.65
N THR A 83 -19.09 2.58 -8.25
CA THR A 83 -20.44 2.55 -8.80
C THR A 83 -20.47 3.03 -10.25
N GLU A 84 -21.37 2.46 -11.05
CA GLU A 84 -21.55 2.89 -12.45
C GLU A 84 -21.96 4.36 -12.52
N GLU A 85 -22.79 4.83 -11.58
CA GLU A 85 -23.22 6.22 -11.48
C GLU A 85 -22.03 7.17 -11.32
N TYR A 86 -21.11 6.87 -10.41
CA TYR A 86 -19.90 7.66 -10.19
C TYR A 86 -19.01 7.70 -11.44
N CYS A 87 -18.75 6.54 -12.05
CA CYS A 87 -17.95 6.44 -13.26
C CYS A 87 -18.59 7.23 -14.43
N ASN A 88 -19.90 7.12 -14.60
CA ASN A 88 -20.64 7.87 -15.64
C ASN A 88 -20.57 9.39 -15.39
N ALA A 89 -20.64 9.84 -14.13
CA ALA A 89 -20.46 11.24 -13.78
C ALA A 89 -19.07 11.77 -14.14
N LEU A 90 -18.01 11.00 -13.85
CA LEU A 90 -16.63 11.35 -14.23
C LEU A 90 -16.45 11.41 -15.77
N LEU A 91 -16.96 10.42 -16.50
CA LEU A 91 -16.91 10.38 -17.97
C LEU A 91 -17.69 11.56 -18.59
N SER A 92 -18.86 11.89 -18.04
CA SER A 92 -19.66 13.02 -18.49
C SER A 92 -18.93 14.35 -18.26
N ARG A 93 -18.32 14.52 -17.09
CA ARG A 93 -17.51 15.70 -16.77
C ARG A 93 -16.29 15.82 -17.69
N LEU A 94 -15.62 14.71 -17.97
CA LEU A 94 -14.50 14.67 -18.89
C LEU A 94 -14.92 15.09 -20.30
N TYR A 95 -16.03 14.56 -20.81
CA TYR A 95 -16.59 14.93 -22.11
C TYR A 95 -16.94 16.42 -22.22
N LEU A 96 -17.48 17.03 -21.15
CA LEU A 96 -17.76 18.46 -21.11
C LEU A 96 -16.50 19.33 -21.20
N THR A 97 -15.39 18.86 -20.67
CA THR A 97 -14.11 19.59 -20.66
C THR A 97 -13.24 19.29 -21.88
N ARG A 98 -13.54 18.22 -22.62
CA ARG A 98 -12.82 17.77 -23.82
C ARG A 98 -13.81 17.39 -24.92
N PRO A 99 -14.44 18.38 -25.58
CA PRO A 99 -15.50 18.14 -26.57
C PRO A 99 -15.00 17.40 -27.83
N GLU A 100 -13.66 17.34 -28.05
CA GLU A 100 -13.05 16.55 -29.11
C GLU A 100 -13.10 15.03 -28.86
N MET A 101 -13.43 14.63 -27.62
CA MET A 101 -13.57 13.24 -27.26
C MET A 101 -14.79 12.58 -27.93
N LYS A 102 -14.67 11.26 -28.19
CA LYS A 102 -15.82 10.39 -28.45
C LYS A 102 -16.77 10.42 -27.24
N LYS A 103 -18.03 10.70 -27.45
CA LYS A 103 -19.03 10.65 -26.38
C LYS A 103 -19.17 9.23 -25.84
N PRO A 104 -18.90 8.97 -24.54
CA PRO A 104 -19.09 7.65 -23.96
C PRO A 104 -20.59 7.35 -23.83
N LEU A 105 -20.96 6.08 -24.03
CA LEU A 105 -22.33 5.61 -23.78
C LEU A 105 -22.58 5.43 -22.28
N SER A 106 -21.71 4.63 -21.63
CA SER A 106 -21.68 4.40 -20.19
C SER A 106 -20.33 3.80 -19.80
N ALA A 107 -20.01 3.79 -18.52
CA ALA A 107 -18.80 3.11 -18.00
C ALA A 107 -18.82 1.61 -18.34
N LYS A 108 -19.98 0.96 -18.21
CA LYS A 108 -20.16 -0.45 -18.60
C LYS A 108 -19.86 -0.68 -20.08
N ALA A 109 -20.35 0.18 -20.96
CA ALA A 109 -20.09 0.07 -22.41
C ALA A 109 -18.61 0.27 -22.73
N VAL A 110 -17.93 1.24 -22.06
CA VAL A 110 -16.50 1.47 -22.22
C VAL A 110 -15.69 0.24 -21.76
N MET A 111 -16.04 -0.33 -20.61
CA MET A 111 -15.36 -1.55 -20.12
C MET A 111 -15.52 -2.73 -21.09
N LEU A 112 -16.73 -2.94 -21.63
CA LEU A 112 -16.98 -3.99 -22.63
C LEU A 112 -16.15 -3.76 -23.89
N GLU A 113 -16.09 -2.52 -24.40
CA GLU A 113 -15.27 -2.16 -25.56
C GLU A 113 -13.78 -2.47 -25.31
N LEU A 114 -13.25 -2.11 -24.12
CA LEU A 114 -11.85 -2.38 -23.75
C LEU A 114 -11.55 -3.89 -23.64
N LEU A 115 -12.41 -4.65 -22.99
CA LEU A 115 -12.24 -6.10 -22.83
C LEU A 115 -12.38 -6.82 -24.18
N GLN A 116 -13.35 -6.41 -25.03
CA GLN A 116 -13.53 -6.97 -26.36
C GLN A 116 -12.33 -6.67 -27.28
N GLN A 117 -11.84 -5.42 -27.25
CA GLN A 117 -10.69 -5.00 -28.03
C GLN A 117 -9.45 -5.82 -27.70
N GLU A 118 -9.19 -6.07 -26.42
CA GLU A 118 -7.97 -6.74 -25.99
C GLU A 118 -8.06 -8.26 -26.09
N PHE A 119 -9.17 -8.84 -25.65
CA PHE A 119 -9.30 -10.31 -25.60
C PHE A 119 -10.05 -10.91 -26.81
N GLN A 120 -10.46 -10.09 -27.78
CA GLN A 120 -11.15 -10.50 -29.01
C GLN A 120 -12.35 -11.41 -28.73
N CYS A 121 -13.15 -11.07 -27.72
CA CYS A 121 -14.25 -11.87 -27.21
C CYS A 121 -15.42 -11.01 -26.77
N ASP A 122 -16.63 -11.42 -27.13
CA ASP A 122 -17.87 -10.80 -26.62
C ASP A 122 -18.13 -11.25 -25.18
N ILE A 123 -18.36 -10.30 -24.30
CA ILE A 123 -18.70 -10.51 -22.90
C ILE A 123 -20.12 -10.08 -22.66
N ASP A 124 -20.92 -10.95 -22.04
CA ASP A 124 -22.27 -10.63 -21.60
C ASP A 124 -22.22 -9.45 -20.60
N PRO A 125 -22.89 -8.32 -20.89
CA PRO A 125 -22.93 -7.16 -20.00
C PRO A 125 -23.40 -7.46 -18.58
N GLU A 126 -24.22 -8.49 -18.37
CA GLU A 126 -24.72 -8.89 -17.06
C GLU A 126 -23.63 -9.54 -16.17
N ARG A 127 -22.48 -9.88 -16.74
CA ARG A 127 -21.33 -10.34 -15.97
C ARG A 127 -20.55 -9.20 -15.30
N ILE A 128 -20.73 -7.94 -15.76
CA ILE A 128 -20.07 -6.77 -15.18
C ILE A 128 -20.90 -6.26 -14.00
N VAL A 129 -20.28 -6.22 -12.83
CA VAL A 129 -20.88 -5.78 -11.57
C VAL A 129 -20.08 -4.59 -11.05
N PHE A 130 -20.75 -3.48 -10.79
CA PHE A 130 -20.17 -2.30 -10.15
C PHE A 130 -20.42 -2.37 -8.65
N VAL A 131 -19.34 -2.24 -7.85
CA VAL A 131 -19.37 -2.36 -6.40
C VAL A 131 -19.12 -1.00 -5.76
N ARG A 132 -19.85 -0.67 -4.69
CA ARG A 132 -19.58 0.59 -3.95
C ARG A 132 -18.14 0.61 -3.44
N HIS A 133 -17.41 1.68 -3.74
CA HIS A 133 -15.99 1.86 -3.49
C HIS A 133 -15.57 1.57 -2.02
N HIS A 134 -16.19 2.27 -1.07
CA HIS A 134 -15.84 2.08 0.34
C HIS A 134 -16.28 0.73 0.92
N MET A 135 -17.31 0.09 0.32
CA MET A 135 -17.64 -1.29 0.66
C MET A 135 -16.57 -2.26 0.15
N ALA A 136 -16.01 -2.04 -1.04
CA ALA A 136 -14.89 -2.82 -1.54
C ALA A 136 -13.68 -2.69 -0.60
N HIS A 137 -13.32 -1.48 -0.16
CA HIS A 137 -12.31 -1.29 0.87
C HIS A 137 -12.62 -2.08 2.15
N ALA A 138 -13.82 -1.95 2.69
CA ALA A 138 -14.22 -2.57 3.95
C ALA A 138 -14.20 -4.10 3.87
N VAL A 139 -14.73 -4.68 2.77
CA VAL A 139 -14.72 -6.13 2.53
C VAL A 139 -13.29 -6.64 2.40
N SER A 140 -12.40 -5.93 1.69
CA SER A 140 -11.00 -6.34 1.51
C SER A 140 -10.26 -6.53 2.84
N ALA A 141 -10.61 -5.74 3.86
CA ALA A 141 -10.04 -5.86 5.19
C ALA A 141 -10.75 -6.93 6.03
N PHE A 142 -12.08 -6.84 6.18
CA PHE A 142 -12.81 -7.74 7.06
C PHE A 142 -12.72 -9.20 6.62
N ALA A 143 -12.94 -9.47 5.34
CA ALA A 143 -12.98 -10.84 4.81
C ALA A 143 -11.65 -11.61 4.94
N LEU A 144 -10.53 -10.90 5.08
CA LEU A 144 -9.18 -11.48 5.21
C LEU A 144 -8.56 -11.30 6.61
N SER A 145 -9.25 -10.64 7.53
CA SER A 145 -8.75 -10.41 8.89
C SER A 145 -8.69 -11.67 9.75
N GLY A 146 -9.53 -12.66 9.44
CA GLY A 146 -9.76 -13.83 10.29
C GLY A 146 -10.69 -13.54 11.49
N PHE A 147 -11.20 -12.31 11.63
CA PHE A 147 -12.08 -11.96 12.74
C PHE A 147 -13.51 -12.43 12.47
N GLU A 148 -14.13 -13.01 13.48
CA GLU A 148 -15.55 -13.34 13.46
C GLU A 148 -16.43 -12.09 13.57
N ARG A 149 -15.97 -11.13 14.40
CA ARG A 149 -16.63 -9.83 14.61
C ARG A 149 -15.60 -8.73 14.71
N SER A 150 -15.85 -7.58 14.06
CA SER A 150 -14.99 -6.41 14.17
C SER A 150 -15.71 -5.11 13.84
N LEU A 151 -15.20 -4.00 14.38
CA LEU A 151 -15.43 -2.68 13.80
C LEU A 151 -14.61 -2.58 12.52
N VAL A 152 -15.18 -2.02 11.45
CA VAL A 152 -14.49 -1.78 10.21
C VAL A 152 -14.52 -0.29 9.90
N LEU A 153 -13.36 0.32 9.71
CA LEU A 153 -13.23 1.71 9.31
C LEU A 153 -12.49 1.77 7.97
N ALA A 154 -13.19 2.19 6.92
CA ALA A 154 -12.61 2.52 5.63
C ALA A 154 -12.53 4.04 5.49
N ILE A 155 -11.33 4.60 5.32
CA ILE A 155 -11.08 6.05 5.19
C ILE A 155 -10.10 6.33 4.07
N ASP A 156 -10.48 7.26 3.18
CA ASP A 156 -9.79 7.50 1.95
C ASP A 156 -9.76 9.00 1.55
N GLY A 157 -9.20 9.29 0.38
CA GLY A 157 -9.36 10.57 -0.30
C GLY A 157 -10.81 10.78 -0.67
N TYR A 158 -11.30 10.08 -1.64
CA TYR A 158 -12.73 9.91 -1.96
C TYR A 158 -12.95 8.89 -3.08
N GLY A 159 -14.13 8.30 -3.07
CA GLY A 159 -14.67 7.46 -4.13
C GLY A 159 -16.18 7.38 -3.97
N ASP A 160 -16.94 7.24 -5.07
CA ASP A 160 -18.41 7.19 -5.03
C ASP A 160 -19.07 8.35 -4.27
N PHE A 161 -18.53 9.58 -4.41
CA PHE A 161 -18.97 10.81 -3.72
C PHE A 161 -18.81 10.78 -2.19
N LEU A 162 -18.11 9.79 -1.64
CA LEU A 162 -17.83 9.61 -0.21
C LEU A 162 -16.32 9.70 0.06
N SER A 163 -15.95 9.74 1.34
CA SER A 163 -14.56 9.69 1.81
C SER A 163 -14.32 8.59 2.84
N GLY A 164 -15.32 7.81 3.16
CA GLY A 164 -15.17 6.70 4.09
C GLY A 164 -16.49 6.16 4.62
N LEU A 165 -16.39 5.08 5.40
CA LEU A 165 -17.49 4.49 6.13
C LEU A 165 -17.03 3.82 7.42
N VAL A 166 -17.97 3.65 8.35
CA VAL A 166 -17.86 2.74 9.49
C VAL A 166 -18.88 1.63 9.31
N ALA A 167 -18.47 0.40 9.54
CA ALA A 167 -19.32 -0.79 9.49
C ALA A 167 -19.02 -1.74 10.65
N ILE A 168 -19.93 -2.65 10.91
CA ILE A 168 -19.72 -3.84 11.73
C ILE A 168 -19.58 -5.04 10.79
N GLY A 169 -18.44 -5.72 10.87
CA GLY A 169 -18.27 -7.04 10.31
C GLY A 169 -18.75 -8.08 11.30
N GLU A 170 -19.62 -8.96 10.88
CA GLU A 170 -20.13 -10.05 11.69
C GLU A 170 -20.33 -11.30 10.82
N GLU A 171 -19.73 -12.40 11.22
CA GLU A 171 -19.68 -13.62 10.44
C GLU A 171 -19.14 -13.39 9.02
N GLN A 172 -20.00 -13.35 8.02
CA GLN A 172 -19.66 -13.18 6.61
C GLN A 172 -20.32 -11.93 6.00
N SER A 173 -20.88 -11.05 6.84
CA SER A 173 -21.60 -9.86 6.42
C SER A 173 -20.93 -8.58 6.93
N LEU A 174 -21.16 -7.49 6.20
CA LEU A 174 -20.80 -6.15 6.60
C LEU A 174 -22.04 -5.26 6.69
N ASN A 175 -22.32 -4.79 7.90
CA ASN A 175 -23.43 -3.90 8.19
C ASN A 175 -22.90 -2.46 8.32
N GLN A 176 -23.14 -1.63 7.30
CA GLN A 176 -22.76 -0.22 7.31
C GLN A 176 -23.53 0.55 8.40
N ILE A 177 -22.80 1.30 9.23
CA ILE A 177 -23.38 2.16 10.27
C ILE A 177 -23.50 3.59 9.76
N VAL A 178 -22.39 4.16 9.26
CA VAL A 178 -22.32 5.55 8.80
C VAL A 178 -21.38 5.67 7.61
N THR A 179 -21.63 6.68 6.77
CA THR A 179 -20.71 7.11 5.71
C THR A 179 -20.23 8.52 5.96
N PHE A 180 -19.03 8.82 5.51
CA PHE A 180 -18.46 10.16 5.55
C PHE A 180 -18.58 10.80 4.17
N PRO A 181 -19.23 11.97 4.04
CA PRO A 181 -19.28 12.70 2.78
C PRO A 181 -17.90 13.24 2.39
N GLN A 182 -17.73 13.60 1.13
CA GLN A 182 -16.47 14.13 0.58
C GLN A 182 -15.94 15.35 1.37
N SER A 183 -16.82 16.18 1.95
CA SER A 183 -16.45 17.32 2.80
C SER A 183 -15.76 16.93 4.11
N LYS A 184 -15.78 15.64 4.48
CA LYS A 184 -15.08 15.09 5.64
C LYS A 184 -13.85 14.25 5.25
N SER A 185 -13.33 14.43 4.05
CA SER A 185 -12.18 13.64 3.59
C SER A 185 -10.90 13.97 4.35
N LEU A 186 -10.40 12.98 5.10
CA LEU A 186 -9.10 13.07 5.77
C LEU A 186 -7.92 12.99 4.79
N GLY A 187 -8.10 12.29 3.66
CA GLY A 187 -7.10 12.25 2.60
C GLY A 187 -6.94 13.62 1.92
N VAL A 188 -8.06 14.30 1.58
CA VAL A 188 -8.01 15.65 1.00
C VAL A 188 -7.48 16.67 2.02
N PHE A 189 -7.90 16.58 3.28
CA PHE A 189 -7.35 17.42 4.36
C PHE A 189 -5.82 17.29 4.45
N TYR A 190 -5.31 16.06 4.38
CA TYR A 190 -3.87 15.81 4.40
C TYR A 190 -3.19 16.37 3.15
N LEU A 191 -3.78 16.15 1.96
CA LEU A 191 -3.28 16.63 0.68
C LEU A 191 -3.19 18.16 0.62
N ASP A 192 -4.21 18.88 1.10
CA ASP A 192 -4.22 20.36 1.06
C ASP A 192 -3.11 20.97 1.91
N VAL A 193 -2.79 20.36 3.05
CA VAL A 193 -1.71 20.86 3.92
C VAL A 193 -0.32 20.51 3.37
N ILE A 194 -0.11 19.32 2.79
CA ILE A 194 1.22 18.92 2.32
C ILE A 194 1.72 19.77 1.14
N GLN A 195 0.84 20.46 0.42
CA GLN A 195 1.21 21.40 -0.65
C GLN A 195 2.10 22.52 -0.14
N PHE A 196 1.90 23.01 1.09
CA PHE A 196 2.77 24.00 1.71
C PHE A 196 4.18 23.47 1.98
N ILE A 197 4.31 22.15 2.16
CA ILE A 197 5.59 21.46 2.34
C ILE A 197 6.27 21.16 0.98
N GLY A 198 5.61 21.52 -0.13
CA GLY A 198 6.09 21.31 -1.50
C GLY A 198 5.90 19.87 -1.99
N TYR A 199 4.85 19.21 -1.52
CA TYR A 199 4.44 17.88 -1.94
C TYR A 199 3.04 17.89 -2.55
N GLY A 200 2.70 16.89 -3.32
CA GLY A 200 1.41 16.72 -3.98
C GLY A 200 0.81 15.35 -3.74
N SER A 201 -0.18 14.99 -4.54
CA SER A 201 -0.84 13.69 -4.48
C SER A 201 0.17 12.54 -4.54
N PHE A 202 -0.05 11.51 -3.74
CA PHE A 202 0.81 10.34 -3.56
C PHE A 202 2.16 10.62 -2.88
N ASP A 203 2.32 11.80 -2.25
CA ASP A 203 3.50 12.16 -1.45
C ASP A 203 3.21 12.16 0.06
N GLU A 204 2.01 11.82 0.50
CA GLU A 204 1.53 11.85 1.90
C GLU A 204 2.46 11.07 2.83
N TYR A 205 2.96 9.93 2.39
CA TYR A 205 3.88 9.09 3.15
C TYR A 205 5.25 9.76 3.40
N LYS A 206 5.64 10.75 2.56
CA LYS A 206 6.85 11.55 2.77
C LYS A 206 6.67 12.49 3.95
N VAL A 207 5.50 13.12 4.03
CA VAL A 207 5.17 14.06 5.13
C VAL A 207 4.95 13.30 6.44
N MET A 208 4.33 12.12 6.41
CA MET A 208 4.30 11.21 7.57
C MET A 208 5.71 10.92 8.11
N GLY A 209 6.69 10.67 7.21
CA GLY A 209 8.09 10.45 7.59
C GLY A 209 8.83 11.73 8.05
N LEU A 210 8.35 12.93 7.70
CA LEU A 210 8.91 14.21 8.14
C LEU A 210 8.37 14.64 9.51
N ALA A 211 7.15 14.25 9.86
CA ALA A 211 6.45 14.67 11.06
C ALA A 211 7.26 14.51 12.37
N PRO A 212 8.01 13.41 12.61
CA PRO A 212 8.83 13.26 13.82
C PRO A 212 9.96 14.28 13.99
N TYR A 213 10.30 15.05 12.95
CA TYR A 213 11.34 16.09 13.01
C TYR A 213 10.81 17.44 13.47
N GLY A 214 9.50 17.59 13.67
CA GLY A 214 8.84 18.84 14.03
C GLY A 214 8.15 18.82 15.39
N ASN A 215 7.65 19.98 15.79
CA ASN A 215 6.86 20.18 17.01
C ASN A 215 5.42 20.58 16.64
N ALA A 216 4.47 19.68 16.88
CA ALA A 216 3.05 19.92 16.57
C ALA A 216 2.42 21.10 17.34
N GLU A 217 2.96 21.45 18.51
CA GLU A 217 2.42 22.51 19.37
C GLU A 217 2.51 23.91 18.71
N VAL A 218 3.50 24.09 17.81
CA VAL A 218 3.71 25.37 17.09
C VAL A 218 2.49 25.77 16.27
N TYR A 219 1.82 24.81 15.64
CA TYR A 219 0.63 25.04 14.81
C TYR A 219 -0.68 24.61 15.47
N ARG A 220 -0.69 24.25 16.77
CA ARG A 220 -1.89 23.77 17.46
C ARG A 220 -3.09 24.72 17.32
N SER A 221 -2.87 26.03 17.56
CA SER A 221 -3.93 27.03 17.45
C SER A 221 -4.48 27.17 16.04
N VAL A 222 -3.61 27.08 15.03
CA VAL A 222 -3.99 27.14 13.61
C VAL A 222 -4.81 25.91 13.22
N PHE A 223 -4.38 24.72 13.64
CA PHE A 223 -5.11 23.49 13.35
C PHE A 223 -6.45 23.38 14.07
N SER A 224 -6.63 24.07 15.20
CA SER A 224 -7.94 24.14 15.86
C SER A 224 -9.01 24.89 15.03
N GLU A 225 -8.60 25.63 13.99
CA GLU A 225 -9.51 26.27 13.04
C GLU A 225 -9.89 25.35 11.86
N PHE A 226 -9.14 24.26 11.63
CA PHE A 226 -9.30 23.40 10.47
C PHE A 226 -10.24 22.22 10.70
N TYR A 227 -10.42 21.81 11.95
CA TYR A 227 -11.34 20.73 12.29
C TYR A 227 -12.00 20.91 13.65
N GLU A 228 -13.17 20.31 13.80
CA GLU A 228 -13.93 20.24 15.02
C GLU A 228 -14.30 18.79 15.31
N LEU A 229 -14.03 18.31 16.52
CA LEU A 229 -14.51 17.03 17.01
C LEU A 229 -15.92 17.21 17.59
N LYS A 230 -16.90 16.53 17.01
CA LYS A 230 -18.30 16.61 17.37
C LYS A 230 -18.73 15.42 18.23
N PRO A 231 -19.87 15.51 18.92
CA PRO A 231 -20.46 14.35 19.60
C PRO A 231 -20.64 13.15 18.67
N GLU A 232 -20.85 11.98 19.25
CA GLU A 232 -21.15 10.72 18.54
C GLU A 232 -20.06 10.27 17.55
N GLY A 233 -18.79 10.62 17.83
CA GLY A 233 -17.66 10.26 16.97
C GLY A 233 -17.65 10.99 15.62
N ASP A 234 -18.49 12.00 15.47
CA ASP A 234 -18.53 12.84 14.29
C ASP A 234 -17.44 13.93 14.32
N TYR A 235 -17.15 14.52 13.17
CA TYR A 235 -16.22 15.64 13.01
C TYR A 235 -16.59 16.52 11.83
N ALA A 236 -16.10 17.74 11.83
CA ALA A 236 -16.17 18.64 10.69
C ALA A 236 -14.75 19.03 10.26
N LEU A 237 -14.57 19.24 8.96
CA LEU A 237 -13.37 19.84 8.38
C LEU A 237 -13.73 21.18 7.76
N HIS A 238 -12.85 22.16 7.92
CA HIS A 238 -12.95 23.51 7.35
C HIS A 238 -11.82 23.71 6.34
N LEU A 239 -11.88 22.96 5.21
CA LEU A 239 -10.82 22.93 4.19
C LEU A 239 -10.58 24.32 3.55
N ASP A 240 -11.63 25.12 3.45
CA ASP A 240 -11.60 26.52 2.96
C ASP A 240 -10.74 27.45 3.82
N ARG A 241 -10.48 27.11 5.09
CA ARG A 241 -9.66 27.89 6.01
C ARG A 241 -8.17 27.60 5.94
N ILE A 242 -7.77 26.47 5.36
CA ILE A 242 -6.37 26.00 5.35
C ILE A 242 -5.48 27.03 4.65
N VAL A 243 -5.79 27.37 3.41
CA VAL A 243 -4.97 28.29 2.61
C VAL A 243 -4.90 29.70 3.23
N PRO A 244 -6.04 30.35 3.60
CA PRO A 244 -5.99 31.67 4.24
C PRO A 244 -5.20 31.71 5.54
N ALA A 245 -5.27 30.65 6.35
CA ALA A 245 -4.60 30.62 7.65
C ALA A 245 -3.09 30.30 7.55
N LEU A 246 -2.68 29.47 6.60
CA LEU A 246 -1.28 29.06 6.45
C LEU A 246 -0.46 30.00 5.56
N LEU A 247 -1.03 30.53 4.49
CA LEU A 247 -0.30 31.35 3.51
C LEU A 247 0.44 32.56 4.12
N PRO A 248 -0.11 33.28 5.14
CA PRO A 248 0.63 34.36 5.80
C PRO A 248 1.72 33.89 6.78
N LYS A 249 1.73 32.60 7.14
CA LYS A 249 2.58 32.06 8.22
C LYS A 249 3.74 31.22 7.74
N ILE A 250 3.64 30.66 6.53
CA ILE A 250 4.65 29.74 6.00
C ILE A 250 4.90 30.00 4.51
N GLU A 251 6.16 30.03 4.13
CA GLU A 251 6.57 30.06 2.71
C GLU A 251 6.40 28.65 2.11
N ILE A 252 5.73 28.59 0.96
CA ILE A 252 5.57 27.31 0.24
C ILE A 252 6.94 26.83 -0.25
N ARG A 253 7.35 25.65 0.20
CA ARG A 253 8.60 25.03 -0.21
C ARG A 253 8.54 24.59 -1.68
N LYS A 254 9.56 24.94 -2.46
CA LYS A 254 9.74 24.44 -3.82
C LYS A 254 10.53 23.12 -3.81
N LYS A 255 10.29 22.27 -4.81
CA LYS A 255 11.04 21.01 -4.96
C LYS A 255 12.55 21.26 -5.00
N GLY A 256 13.32 20.50 -4.22
CA GLY A 256 14.78 20.63 -4.12
C GLY A 256 15.25 21.57 -3.00
N GLN A 257 14.41 22.45 -2.47
CA GLN A 257 14.78 23.29 -1.33
C GLN A 257 14.88 22.49 -0.02
N PRO A 258 15.70 22.92 0.94
CA PRO A 258 15.75 22.32 2.28
C PRO A 258 14.43 22.56 3.04
N PHE A 259 14.13 21.70 4.01
CA PHE A 259 12.99 21.88 4.92
C PHE A 259 13.36 22.86 6.04
N SER A 260 12.59 23.93 6.18
CA SER A 260 12.68 24.82 7.34
C SER A 260 12.10 24.14 8.59
N PRO A 261 12.36 24.65 9.81
CA PRO A 261 11.67 24.21 11.02
C PRO A 261 10.14 24.28 10.87
N GLN A 262 9.62 25.34 10.26
CA GLN A 262 8.17 25.53 10.05
C GLN A 262 7.54 24.42 9.21
N HIS A 263 8.22 23.91 8.16
CA HIS A 263 7.72 22.79 7.36
C HIS A 263 7.64 21.49 8.18
N LYS A 264 8.61 21.26 9.07
CA LYS A 264 8.64 20.10 9.96
C LYS A 264 7.54 20.19 11.02
N ASP A 265 7.36 21.38 11.62
CA ASP A 265 6.32 21.64 12.63
C ASP A 265 4.92 21.51 12.01
N LEU A 266 4.73 21.99 10.79
CA LEU A 266 3.48 21.80 10.04
C LEU A 266 3.20 20.32 9.77
N ALA A 267 4.21 19.53 9.36
CA ALA A 267 4.07 18.10 9.16
C ALA A 267 3.68 17.38 10.46
N ALA A 268 4.29 17.76 11.60
CA ALA A 268 3.97 17.21 12.92
C ALA A 268 2.55 17.53 13.34
N ALA A 269 2.09 18.77 13.14
CA ALA A 269 0.74 19.21 13.47
C ALA A 269 -0.33 18.50 12.62
N LEU A 270 -0.06 18.34 11.32
CA LEU A 270 -0.94 17.59 10.41
C LEU A 270 -1.09 16.13 10.84
N GLN A 271 0.01 15.46 11.13
CA GLN A 271 0.00 14.07 11.58
C GLN A 271 -0.77 13.93 12.91
N GLN A 272 -0.56 14.84 13.86
CA GLN A 272 -1.28 14.86 15.13
C GLN A 272 -2.79 15.08 14.93
N ALA A 273 -3.18 15.98 14.02
CA ALA A 273 -4.59 16.25 13.72
C ALA A 273 -5.29 15.00 13.15
N LEU A 274 -4.67 14.34 12.16
CA LEU A 274 -5.18 13.08 11.60
C LEU A 274 -5.41 12.03 12.70
N GLU A 275 -4.40 11.80 13.54
CA GLU A 275 -4.46 10.82 14.63
C GLU A 275 -5.56 11.13 15.65
N ARG A 276 -5.72 12.39 16.00
CA ARG A 276 -6.77 12.84 16.95
C ARG A 276 -8.17 12.61 16.40
N ILE A 277 -8.40 12.94 15.12
CA ILE A 277 -9.70 12.75 14.48
C ILE A 277 -10.02 11.25 14.39
N VAL A 278 -9.11 10.43 13.88
CA VAL A 278 -9.34 8.99 13.73
C VAL A 278 -9.56 8.31 15.09
N LEU A 279 -8.74 8.63 16.10
CA LEU A 279 -8.94 8.09 17.45
C LEU A 279 -10.26 8.55 18.09
N HIS A 280 -10.75 9.76 17.78
CA HIS A 280 -12.06 10.23 18.23
C HIS A 280 -13.18 9.38 17.64
N VAL A 281 -13.18 9.15 16.33
CA VAL A 281 -14.13 8.27 15.64
C VAL A 281 -14.09 6.86 16.25
N LEU A 282 -12.91 6.27 16.37
CA LEU A 282 -12.73 4.91 16.85
C LEU A 282 -13.18 4.74 18.31
N ARG A 283 -12.92 5.69 19.21
CA ARG A 283 -13.39 5.63 20.62
C ARG A 283 -14.90 5.56 20.69
N HIS A 284 -15.57 6.43 19.94
CA HIS A 284 -17.04 6.45 19.94
C HIS A 284 -17.61 5.12 19.45
N TYR A 285 -17.23 4.68 18.24
CA TYR A 285 -17.80 3.46 17.67
C TYR A 285 -17.38 2.20 18.41
N ARG A 286 -16.19 2.16 19.01
CA ARG A 286 -15.79 1.08 19.92
C ARG A 286 -16.75 0.98 21.12
N GLN A 287 -17.10 2.11 21.72
CA GLN A 287 -18.03 2.18 22.86
C GLN A 287 -19.47 1.87 22.43
N ALA A 288 -19.94 2.49 21.34
CA ALA A 288 -21.32 2.36 20.87
C ALA A 288 -21.65 0.94 20.38
N THR A 289 -20.67 0.24 19.77
CA THR A 289 -20.90 -1.08 19.16
C THR A 289 -20.41 -2.25 20.01
N GLY A 290 -19.56 -2.00 21.01
CA GLY A 290 -18.94 -3.05 21.81
C GLY A 290 -17.91 -3.90 21.07
N GLN A 291 -17.58 -3.57 19.80
CA GLN A 291 -16.64 -4.37 18.99
C GLN A 291 -15.22 -4.29 19.58
N ARG A 292 -14.57 -5.46 19.73
CA ARG A 292 -13.25 -5.58 20.36
C ARG A 292 -12.10 -5.65 19.37
N ASN A 293 -12.38 -5.96 18.10
CA ASN A 293 -11.42 -6.02 17.02
C ASN A 293 -11.66 -4.89 16.03
N LEU A 294 -10.62 -4.46 15.32
CA LEU A 294 -10.67 -3.40 14.32
C LEU A 294 -10.09 -3.87 12.99
N CYS A 295 -10.80 -3.59 11.90
CA CYS A 295 -10.28 -3.66 10.54
C CYS A 295 -10.15 -2.26 9.95
N LEU A 296 -9.03 -1.96 9.29
CA LEU A 296 -8.75 -0.68 8.61
C LEU A 296 -8.50 -0.90 7.12
N ALA A 297 -9.06 -0.04 6.27
CA ALA A 297 -8.82 0.04 4.83
C ALA A 297 -8.99 1.48 4.32
N GLY A 298 -8.77 1.70 3.02
CA GLY A 298 -8.72 3.01 2.39
C GLY A 298 -7.31 3.61 2.42
N GLY A 299 -7.00 4.52 1.51
CA GLY A 299 -5.66 5.08 1.33
C GLY A 299 -5.06 5.68 2.61
N VAL A 300 -5.89 6.28 3.48
CA VAL A 300 -5.47 6.83 4.78
C VAL A 300 -4.96 5.74 5.74
N ALA A 301 -5.42 4.50 5.61
CA ALA A 301 -4.93 3.38 6.43
C ALA A 301 -3.48 2.97 6.11
N HIS A 302 -2.86 3.49 5.04
CA HIS A 302 -1.41 3.39 4.83
C HIS A 302 -0.57 4.23 5.81
N ASN A 303 -1.21 5.12 6.60
CA ASN A 303 -0.52 5.89 7.62
C ASN A 303 -0.11 4.99 8.80
N CYS A 304 1.06 4.35 8.66
CA CYS A 304 1.57 3.38 9.65
C CYS A 304 1.86 4.00 11.01
N THR A 305 2.09 5.32 11.10
CA THR A 305 2.26 6.04 12.37
C THR A 305 0.93 6.12 13.12
N MET A 306 -0.16 6.47 12.43
CA MET A 306 -1.51 6.42 12.96
C MET A 306 -1.89 4.99 13.40
N ASN A 307 -1.59 3.99 12.57
CA ASN A 307 -1.87 2.58 12.88
C ASN A 307 -1.14 2.13 14.15
N GLY A 308 0.14 2.52 14.31
CA GLY A 308 0.91 2.26 15.53
C GLY A 308 0.26 2.90 16.77
N LYS A 309 -0.21 4.15 16.67
CA LYS A 309 -0.92 4.82 17.76
C LYS A 309 -2.25 4.17 18.12
N ILE A 310 -2.99 3.68 17.12
CA ILE A 310 -4.21 2.90 17.36
C ILE A 310 -3.86 1.62 18.12
N LEU A 311 -2.83 0.91 17.70
CA LEU A 311 -2.37 -0.32 18.35
C LEU A 311 -1.96 -0.07 19.81
N TYR A 312 -1.14 0.96 20.08
CA TYR A 312 -0.73 1.33 21.45
C TYR A 312 -1.85 1.96 22.30
N SER A 313 -2.96 2.36 21.70
CA SER A 313 -4.07 2.98 22.46
C SER A 313 -4.81 1.99 23.38
N GLY A 314 -4.68 0.68 23.13
CA GLY A 314 -5.42 -0.36 23.85
C GLY A 314 -6.94 -0.32 23.63
N LEU A 315 -7.42 0.44 22.62
CA LEU A 315 -8.86 0.51 22.32
C LEU A 315 -9.41 -0.80 21.78
N PHE A 316 -8.59 -1.58 21.10
CA PHE A 316 -8.97 -2.85 20.48
C PHE A 316 -8.02 -3.95 20.92
N ASP A 317 -8.53 -5.16 21.05
CA ASP A 317 -7.74 -6.34 21.39
C ASP A 317 -6.83 -6.74 20.23
N GLN A 318 -7.36 -6.63 18.99
CA GLN A 318 -6.62 -6.91 17.76
C GLN A 318 -6.95 -5.87 16.68
N VAL A 319 -5.97 -5.54 15.85
CA VAL A 319 -6.09 -4.60 14.75
C VAL A 319 -5.56 -5.24 13.48
N PHE A 320 -6.40 -5.35 12.47
CA PHE A 320 -6.00 -5.74 11.12
C PHE A 320 -6.06 -4.53 10.18
N VAL A 321 -5.01 -4.31 9.42
CA VAL A 321 -4.99 -3.29 8.36
C VAL A 321 -4.76 -4.00 7.05
N GLN A 322 -5.58 -3.73 6.04
CA GLN A 322 -5.40 -4.30 4.70
C GLN A 322 -4.01 -3.92 4.16
N PRO A 323 -3.15 -4.89 3.78
CA PRO A 323 -1.81 -4.60 3.24
C PRO A 323 -1.81 -3.72 1.99
N ALA A 324 -2.76 -3.95 1.08
CA ALA A 324 -3.05 -3.10 -0.07
C ALA A 324 -4.25 -2.19 0.25
N ALA A 325 -4.12 -1.31 1.26
CA ALA A 325 -5.24 -0.49 1.74
C ALA A 325 -5.74 0.55 0.72
N HIS A 326 -4.96 0.90 -0.30
CA HIS A 326 -5.32 1.78 -1.41
C HIS A 326 -6.24 1.10 -2.43
N ASP A 327 -6.55 1.76 -3.54
CA ASP A 327 -7.54 1.32 -4.54
C ASP A 327 -7.23 -0.05 -5.17
N ALA A 328 -5.97 -0.46 -5.25
CA ALA A 328 -5.65 -1.81 -5.70
C ALA A 328 -6.33 -2.89 -4.83
N GLY A 329 -6.41 -2.67 -3.52
CA GLY A 329 -7.15 -3.55 -2.61
C GLY A 329 -8.67 -3.51 -2.80
N CYS A 330 -9.21 -2.47 -3.43
CA CYS A 330 -10.62 -2.45 -3.83
C CYS A 330 -10.93 -3.48 -4.92
N ALA A 331 -9.99 -3.79 -5.82
CA ALA A 331 -10.17 -4.89 -6.76
C ALA A 331 -10.38 -6.22 -6.02
N LEU A 332 -9.59 -6.47 -4.96
CA LEU A 332 -9.73 -7.63 -4.09
C LEU A 332 -11.08 -7.63 -3.37
N GLY A 333 -11.45 -6.51 -2.75
CA GLY A 333 -12.71 -6.39 -2.01
C GLY A 333 -13.94 -6.50 -2.91
N ALA A 334 -13.91 -5.96 -4.11
CA ALA A 334 -15.00 -6.06 -5.08
C ALA A 334 -15.22 -7.52 -5.52
N ALA A 335 -14.13 -8.24 -5.85
CA ALA A 335 -14.23 -9.65 -6.22
C ALA A 335 -14.71 -10.52 -5.05
N LEU A 336 -14.24 -10.26 -3.83
CA LEU A 336 -14.70 -10.98 -2.62
C LEU A 336 -16.18 -10.73 -2.35
N LEU A 337 -16.65 -9.49 -2.44
CA LEU A 337 -18.05 -9.15 -2.21
C LEU A 337 -18.96 -9.87 -3.21
N VAL A 338 -18.66 -9.79 -4.50
CA VAL A 338 -19.44 -10.46 -5.56
C VAL A 338 -19.40 -11.99 -5.41
N SER A 339 -18.26 -12.54 -4.96
CA SER A 339 -18.11 -13.96 -4.66
C SER A 339 -19.00 -14.39 -3.49
N GLN A 340 -19.00 -13.60 -2.40
CA GLN A 340 -19.83 -13.85 -1.21
C GLN A 340 -21.34 -13.79 -1.51
N GLU A 341 -21.78 -12.83 -2.33
CA GLU A 341 -23.18 -12.72 -2.78
C GLU A 341 -23.66 -13.95 -3.56
N ARG A 342 -22.73 -14.75 -4.08
CA ARG A 342 -23.00 -16.02 -4.76
C ARG A 342 -22.77 -17.26 -3.89
N GLY A 343 -22.51 -17.07 -2.59
CA GLY A 343 -22.30 -18.14 -1.63
C GLY A 343 -20.88 -18.71 -1.55
N HIS A 344 -19.90 -18.04 -2.21
CA HIS A 344 -18.49 -18.43 -2.17
C HIS A 344 -17.73 -17.50 -1.22
N TYR A 345 -17.48 -17.96 -0.02
CA TYR A 345 -16.86 -17.17 1.05
C TYR A 345 -15.37 -17.47 1.19
N PRO A 346 -14.54 -16.47 1.53
CA PRO A 346 -13.14 -16.70 1.85
C PRO A 346 -13.00 -17.55 3.12
N SER A 347 -11.84 -18.18 3.25
CA SER A 347 -11.49 -18.86 4.51
C SER A 347 -11.44 -17.84 5.65
N ARG A 348 -11.94 -18.23 6.84
CA ARG A 348 -11.84 -17.42 8.06
C ARG A 348 -10.44 -17.42 8.69
N GLN A 349 -9.45 -17.96 8.01
CA GLN A 349 -8.08 -17.85 8.49
C GLN A 349 -7.54 -16.43 8.26
N PRO A 350 -6.81 -15.86 9.21
CA PRO A 350 -6.18 -14.57 9.02
C PRO A 350 -5.21 -14.63 7.86
N LEU A 351 -5.15 -13.53 7.11
CA LEU A 351 -4.19 -13.35 6.02
C LEU A 351 -2.76 -13.43 6.57
N THR A 352 -1.95 -14.30 5.98
CA THR A 352 -0.55 -14.52 6.41
C THR A 352 0.46 -13.98 5.43
N HIS A 353 0.10 -13.82 4.14
CA HIS A 353 0.97 -13.30 3.09
C HIS A 353 0.17 -12.66 1.95
N VAL A 354 0.84 -11.89 1.11
CA VAL A 354 0.28 -11.27 -0.12
C VAL A 354 1.12 -11.59 -1.36
N TYR A 355 1.80 -12.71 -1.40
CA TYR A 355 2.62 -13.16 -2.53
C TYR A 355 1.75 -13.76 -3.64
N TRP A 356 0.98 -12.91 -4.32
CA TRP A 356 0.00 -13.31 -5.33
C TRP A 356 0.35 -12.85 -6.75
N GLY A 357 1.40 -12.01 -6.88
CA GLY A 357 1.85 -11.49 -8.17
C GLY A 357 2.68 -12.49 -8.98
N SER A 358 3.43 -11.98 -9.95
CA SER A 358 4.26 -12.78 -10.87
C SER A 358 5.40 -13.51 -10.15
N ASP A 359 5.68 -14.72 -10.60
CA ASP A 359 6.86 -15.48 -10.19
C ASP A 359 8.09 -15.06 -11.03
N ILE A 360 9.29 -15.21 -10.46
CA ILE A 360 10.54 -14.91 -11.17
C ILE A 360 10.95 -16.00 -12.18
N GLY A 361 10.25 -17.12 -12.20
CA GLY A 361 10.51 -18.25 -13.07
C GLY A 361 11.49 -19.28 -12.52
N THR A 362 11.77 -20.25 -13.35
CA THR A 362 12.70 -21.35 -13.05
C THR A 362 14.16 -20.89 -13.12
N PRO A 363 15.10 -21.61 -12.51
CA PRO A 363 16.54 -21.31 -12.63
C PRO A 363 17.04 -21.24 -14.08
N ALA A 364 16.43 -21.98 -15.01
CA ALA A 364 16.79 -21.94 -16.43
C ALA A 364 16.33 -20.64 -17.10
N GLU A 365 15.10 -20.19 -16.81
CA GLU A 365 14.55 -18.93 -17.32
C GLU A 365 15.31 -17.73 -16.74
N ILE A 366 15.62 -17.73 -15.44
CA ILE A 366 16.46 -16.70 -14.81
C ILE A 366 17.82 -16.63 -15.49
N ALA A 367 18.48 -17.79 -15.70
CA ALA A 367 19.77 -17.84 -16.37
C ALA A 367 19.69 -17.34 -17.83
N ALA A 368 18.60 -17.62 -18.55
CA ALA A 368 18.37 -17.12 -19.90
C ALA A 368 18.29 -15.60 -19.94
N VAL A 369 17.51 -14.99 -19.03
CA VAL A 369 17.42 -13.53 -18.88
C VAL A 369 18.80 -12.93 -18.58
N LEU A 370 19.51 -13.45 -17.56
CA LEU A 370 20.84 -12.95 -17.17
C LEU A 370 21.88 -13.09 -18.27
N ASN A 371 21.80 -14.14 -19.08
CA ASN A 371 22.68 -14.33 -20.25
C ASN A 371 22.50 -13.23 -21.31
N GLY A 372 21.30 -12.70 -21.49
CA GLY A 372 21.04 -11.54 -22.34
C GLY A 372 21.80 -10.28 -21.92
N TRP A 373 22.19 -10.18 -20.65
CA TRP A 373 22.90 -9.04 -20.07
C TRP A 373 24.40 -9.24 -19.88
N ARG A 374 25.00 -10.36 -20.33
CA ARG A 374 26.43 -10.72 -20.12
C ARG A 374 27.44 -9.65 -20.55
N GLY A 375 27.06 -8.76 -21.45
CA GLY A 375 27.90 -7.62 -21.84
C GLY A 375 28.03 -6.53 -20.78
N LEU A 376 27.13 -6.50 -19.78
CA LEU A 376 27.04 -5.48 -18.76
C LEU A 376 27.16 -6.02 -17.33
N ILE A 377 26.88 -7.30 -17.11
CA ILE A 377 26.94 -7.97 -15.82
C ILE A 377 27.75 -9.26 -15.87
N SER A 378 28.32 -9.65 -14.74
CA SER A 378 28.82 -10.99 -14.50
C SER A 378 27.95 -11.67 -13.43
N PHE A 379 27.63 -12.95 -13.62
CA PHE A 379 26.82 -13.69 -12.66
C PHE A 379 27.29 -15.12 -12.52
N ARG A 380 26.96 -15.74 -11.41
CA ARG A 380 27.19 -17.14 -11.12
C ARG A 380 26.04 -17.72 -10.30
N ARG A 381 25.88 -19.02 -10.35
CA ARG A 381 24.97 -19.73 -9.46
C ARG A 381 25.59 -19.87 -8.07
N SER A 382 24.82 -19.56 -7.02
CA SER A 382 25.18 -19.81 -5.64
C SER A 382 24.68 -21.21 -5.19
N PRO A 383 25.47 -21.98 -4.44
CA PRO A 383 25.00 -23.22 -3.82
C PRO A 383 24.13 -22.97 -2.59
N ASP A 384 24.33 -21.85 -1.89
CA ASP A 384 23.57 -21.39 -0.72
C ASP A 384 23.37 -19.88 -0.81
N VAL A 385 22.31 -19.49 -1.49
CA VAL A 385 22.02 -18.09 -1.79
C VAL A 385 21.72 -17.27 -0.52
N ALA A 386 21.07 -17.87 0.47
CA ALA A 386 20.71 -17.19 1.72
C ALA A 386 21.95 -16.84 2.54
N ARG A 387 22.84 -17.80 2.75
CA ARG A 387 24.10 -17.60 3.48
C ARG A 387 25.04 -16.64 2.75
N GLU A 388 25.17 -16.78 1.43
CA GLU A 388 26.00 -15.88 0.65
C GLU A 388 25.52 -14.44 0.69
N ALA A 389 24.20 -14.21 0.56
CA ALA A 389 23.61 -12.88 0.68
C ALA A 389 23.81 -12.29 2.09
N ALA A 390 23.66 -13.12 3.13
CA ALA A 390 23.91 -12.73 4.51
C ALA A 390 25.36 -12.28 4.74
N THR A 391 26.34 -13.06 4.25
CA THR A 391 27.77 -12.73 4.33
C THR A 391 28.09 -11.42 3.61
N LEU A 392 27.52 -11.21 2.39
CA LEU A 392 27.69 -9.94 1.66
C LEU A 392 27.14 -8.74 2.45
N MET A 393 25.96 -8.87 3.04
CA MET A 393 25.37 -7.80 3.86
C MET A 393 26.19 -7.54 5.13
N ALA A 394 26.65 -8.59 5.82
CA ALA A 394 27.50 -8.45 7.02
C ALA A 394 28.83 -7.76 6.70
N ALA A 395 29.34 -7.93 5.47
CA ALA A 395 30.50 -7.21 4.94
C ALA A 395 30.18 -5.77 4.48
N GLY A 396 28.93 -5.29 4.62
CA GLY A 396 28.50 -3.92 4.34
C GLY A 396 27.92 -3.70 2.95
N ALA A 397 27.62 -4.75 2.18
CA ALA A 397 26.98 -4.62 0.89
C ALA A 397 25.50 -4.24 1.01
N VAL A 398 25.02 -3.47 0.03
CA VAL A 398 23.59 -3.20 -0.21
C VAL A 398 23.16 -4.04 -1.40
N ILE A 399 22.23 -4.95 -1.20
CA ILE A 399 21.84 -5.94 -2.21
C ILE A 399 20.41 -5.73 -2.69
N GLY A 400 20.16 -5.94 -4.00
CA GLY A 400 18.83 -6.21 -4.53
C GLY A 400 18.52 -7.69 -4.32
N TRP A 401 17.36 -8.00 -3.74
CA TRP A 401 16.89 -9.35 -3.45
C TRP A 401 15.56 -9.61 -4.13
N VAL A 402 15.52 -10.63 -4.98
CA VAL A 402 14.32 -11.01 -5.76
C VAL A 402 14.11 -12.51 -5.66
N GLN A 403 12.89 -12.95 -5.29
CA GLN A 403 12.53 -14.36 -5.20
C GLN A 403 11.04 -14.59 -5.40
N GLY A 404 10.65 -15.78 -5.85
CA GLY A 404 9.27 -16.25 -5.90
C GLY A 404 8.27 -15.24 -6.45
N ARG A 405 7.04 -15.32 -5.99
CA ARG A 405 5.94 -14.43 -6.43
C ARG A 405 6.04 -13.05 -5.78
N SER A 406 5.77 -11.99 -6.56
CA SER A 406 5.78 -10.61 -6.07
C SER A 406 4.64 -10.34 -5.08
N GLU A 407 4.86 -9.38 -4.19
CA GLU A 407 3.89 -8.91 -3.23
C GLU A 407 2.79 -8.11 -3.92
N PHE A 408 1.53 -8.32 -3.53
CA PHE A 408 0.41 -7.44 -3.85
C PHE A 408 0.32 -6.33 -2.80
N GLY A 409 0.41 -5.07 -3.23
CA GLY A 409 0.46 -3.90 -2.36
C GLY A 409 1.78 -3.12 -2.44
N PRO A 410 1.86 -1.94 -1.78
CA PRO A 410 2.95 -0.98 -1.97
C PRO A 410 4.19 -1.29 -1.13
N ARG A 411 4.24 -2.43 -0.42
CA ARG A 411 5.35 -2.79 0.47
C ARG A 411 6.14 -3.95 -0.09
N ALA A 412 7.47 -3.88 0.06
CA ALA A 412 8.35 -5.02 -0.17
C ALA A 412 8.45 -5.85 1.12
N LEU A 413 8.07 -7.10 1.02
CA LEU A 413 7.97 -8.04 2.14
C LEU A 413 8.92 -9.23 1.97
N GLY A 414 10.06 -8.98 1.32
CA GLY A 414 11.13 -9.97 1.16
C GLY A 414 11.16 -10.68 -0.20
N ASN A 415 10.27 -10.34 -1.14
CA ASN A 415 10.30 -10.94 -2.48
C ASN A 415 10.75 -9.96 -3.57
N ARG A 416 10.62 -8.66 -3.36
CA ARG A 416 11.12 -7.59 -4.24
C ARG A 416 11.74 -6.47 -3.38
N SER A 417 12.86 -6.82 -2.70
CA SER A 417 13.45 -6.00 -1.64
C SER A 417 14.87 -5.51 -1.97
N ILE A 418 15.23 -4.36 -1.41
CA ILE A 418 16.61 -3.96 -1.21
C ILE A 418 16.94 -4.19 0.25
N LEU A 419 18.01 -4.92 0.52
CA LEU A 419 18.43 -5.36 1.84
C LEU A 419 19.82 -4.82 2.18
N ALA A 420 20.05 -4.55 3.46
CA ALA A 420 21.36 -4.14 4.00
C ALA A 420 21.45 -4.42 5.49
N ASP A 421 22.67 -4.30 6.04
CA ASP A 421 22.94 -4.34 7.48
C ASP A 421 22.22 -3.15 8.17
N PRO A 422 21.37 -3.38 9.19
CA PRO A 422 20.65 -2.35 9.93
C PRO A 422 21.49 -1.59 10.94
N ARG A 423 22.69 -2.10 11.28
CA ARG A 423 23.55 -1.57 12.36
C ARG A 423 24.18 -0.23 12.02
N PRO A 424 24.91 -0.07 10.90
CA PRO A 424 25.56 1.21 10.57
C PRO A 424 24.54 2.28 10.19
N ALA A 425 24.37 3.31 11.02
CA ALA A 425 23.48 4.45 10.73
C ALA A 425 23.78 5.10 9.36
N ALA A 426 25.03 5.07 8.89
CA ALA A 426 25.44 5.57 7.58
C ALA A 426 24.75 4.85 6.40
N ASN A 427 24.29 3.61 6.57
CA ASN A 427 23.55 2.89 5.54
C ASN A 427 22.25 3.61 5.15
N LYS A 428 21.60 4.29 6.09
CA LYS A 428 20.41 5.12 5.80
C LYS A 428 20.73 6.22 4.78
N GLU A 429 21.79 6.96 4.99
CA GLU A 429 22.20 8.05 4.08
C GLU A 429 22.66 7.48 2.74
N ARG A 430 23.51 6.44 2.77
CA ARG A 430 24.02 5.77 1.56
C ARG A 430 22.88 5.30 0.66
N ILE A 431 21.91 4.55 1.18
CA ILE A 431 20.81 4.00 0.38
C ILE A 431 19.88 5.11 -0.12
N ASN A 432 19.56 6.13 0.71
CA ASN A 432 18.74 7.25 0.28
C ASN A 432 19.40 8.03 -0.87
N ARG A 433 20.71 8.28 -0.81
CA ARG A 433 21.44 9.05 -1.82
C ARG A 433 21.71 8.24 -3.09
N MET A 434 22.27 7.04 -2.97
CA MET A 434 22.79 6.29 -4.12
C MET A 434 21.74 5.44 -4.81
N VAL A 435 20.85 4.80 -4.05
CA VAL A 435 19.87 3.85 -4.59
C VAL A 435 18.53 4.55 -4.80
N LYS A 436 17.99 5.13 -3.74
CA LYS A 436 16.65 5.72 -3.76
C LYS A 436 16.60 7.11 -4.39
N LYS A 437 17.72 7.83 -4.43
CA LYS A 437 17.81 9.20 -4.97
C LYS A 437 16.71 10.11 -4.40
N ARG A 438 16.57 10.13 -3.07
CA ARG A 438 15.49 10.78 -2.33
C ARG A 438 16.00 11.49 -1.08
N GLU A 439 15.09 12.13 -0.36
CA GLU A 439 15.38 12.93 0.84
C GLU A 439 15.97 12.05 1.97
N GLY A 440 17.05 12.51 2.60
CA GLY A 440 17.80 11.77 3.62
C GLY A 440 17.05 11.52 4.93
N TYR A 441 16.00 12.33 5.22
CA TYR A 441 15.21 12.12 6.45
C TYR A 441 14.33 10.85 6.39
N ARG A 442 14.02 10.34 5.20
CA ARG A 442 13.11 9.21 5.02
C ARG A 442 13.67 7.94 5.67
N PRO A 443 12.89 7.28 6.55
CA PRO A 443 13.35 6.11 7.25
C PRO A 443 13.32 4.86 6.35
N PHE A 444 14.02 3.81 6.81
CA PHE A 444 13.89 2.45 6.31
C PHE A 444 13.20 1.58 7.34
N ALA A 445 12.71 0.43 6.91
CA ALA A 445 11.99 -0.52 7.73
C ALA A 445 12.90 -1.71 8.09
N PRO A 446 12.75 -2.30 9.29
CA PRO A 446 13.33 -3.60 9.61
C PRO A 446 12.46 -4.74 9.07
N SER A 447 13.10 -5.82 8.62
CA SER A 447 12.53 -7.17 8.65
C SER A 447 13.24 -7.96 9.74
N VAL A 448 12.47 -8.62 10.60
CA VAL A 448 12.93 -9.34 11.78
C VAL A 448 12.32 -10.74 11.82
N LEU A 449 13.04 -11.73 12.34
CA LEU A 449 12.48 -13.05 12.60
C LEU A 449 11.26 -12.92 13.51
N GLU A 450 10.13 -13.58 13.15
CA GLU A 450 8.86 -13.44 13.89
C GLU A 450 9.03 -13.77 15.38
N GLU A 451 9.76 -14.83 15.67
CA GLU A 451 10.06 -15.32 17.02
C GLU A 451 10.94 -14.38 17.86
N GLU A 452 11.71 -13.51 17.21
CA GLU A 452 12.65 -12.61 17.87
C GLU A 452 12.18 -11.15 17.92
N ALA A 453 11.05 -10.83 17.29
CA ALA A 453 10.57 -9.45 17.18
C ALA A 453 10.44 -8.75 18.54
N GLY A 454 10.01 -9.49 19.58
CA GLY A 454 9.90 -9.01 20.96
C GLY A 454 11.25 -8.70 21.63
N GLU A 455 12.38 -9.15 21.08
CA GLU A 455 13.71 -8.80 21.58
C GLU A 455 14.09 -7.36 21.21
N TYR A 456 13.67 -6.90 20.04
CA TYR A 456 14.05 -5.61 19.47
C TYR A 456 13.00 -4.51 19.62
N PHE A 457 11.71 -4.87 19.65
CA PHE A 457 10.60 -3.93 19.61
C PHE A 457 9.67 -4.08 20.82
N GLU A 458 9.07 -2.94 21.25
CA GLU A 458 8.00 -2.93 22.25
C GLU A 458 6.70 -3.36 21.55
N ILE A 459 6.37 -4.65 21.62
CA ILE A 459 5.17 -5.20 20.99
C ILE A 459 4.01 -5.09 21.98
N PRO A 460 2.88 -4.40 21.63
CA PRO A 460 1.71 -4.35 22.49
C PRO A 460 1.11 -5.73 22.75
N GLU A 461 0.55 -5.91 23.95
CA GLU A 461 -0.12 -7.15 24.35
C GLU A 461 -1.23 -7.54 23.33
N GLY A 462 -1.37 -8.82 23.05
CA GLY A 462 -2.32 -9.34 22.05
C GLY A 462 -1.83 -9.27 20.60
N THR A 463 -0.74 -8.55 20.31
CA THR A 463 -0.14 -8.50 18.97
C THR A 463 0.90 -9.60 18.83
N THR A 464 0.67 -10.56 17.93
CA THR A 464 1.59 -11.70 17.75
C THR A 464 2.39 -11.65 16.46
N LYS A 465 1.81 -11.08 15.37
CA LYS A 465 2.38 -11.09 14.02
C LYS A 465 2.21 -9.74 13.34
N LEU A 466 3.24 -9.31 12.62
CA LEU A 466 3.28 -8.03 11.90
C LEU A 466 3.82 -8.23 10.47
N PRO A 467 3.20 -9.11 9.65
CA PRO A 467 3.78 -9.58 8.39
C PRO A 467 3.70 -8.58 7.23
N PHE A 468 3.08 -7.39 7.42
CA PHE A 468 2.73 -6.51 6.30
C PHE A 468 3.38 -5.12 6.34
N MET A 469 4.28 -4.85 7.32
CA MET A 469 4.98 -3.56 7.41
C MET A 469 4.03 -2.34 7.45
N ILE A 470 2.94 -2.43 8.22
CA ILE A 470 1.86 -1.43 8.29
C ILE A 470 1.67 -0.79 9.67
N PHE A 471 2.52 -1.15 10.64
CA PHE A 471 2.53 -0.58 11.98
C PHE A 471 3.91 -0.01 12.32
N VAL A 472 3.92 1.17 12.92
CA VAL A 472 5.12 1.75 13.55
C VAL A 472 5.14 1.36 15.02
N LEU A 473 6.23 0.71 15.45
CA LEU A 473 6.46 0.31 16.83
C LEU A 473 7.70 1.02 17.40
N LYS A 474 7.75 1.11 18.73
CA LYS A 474 8.94 1.62 19.43
C LYS A 474 10.04 0.59 19.37
N VAL A 475 11.26 1.02 19.02
CA VAL A 475 12.49 0.25 19.20
C VAL A 475 12.87 0.32 20.67
N LYS A 476 13.17 -0.82 21.30
CA LYS A 476 13.63 -0.85 22.69
C LYS A 476 14.85 0.04 22.88
N GLN A 477 14.89 0.79 23.98
CA GLN A 477 15.89 1.84 24.19
C GLN A 477 17.33 1.31 24.02
N GLU A 478 17.62 0.13 24.55
CA GLU A 478 18.92 -0.54 24.51
C GLU A 478 19.29 -1.10 23.12
N LYS A 479 18.33 -1.18 22.19
CA LYS A 479 18.54 -1.66 20.82
C LYS A 479 18.68 -0.52 19.79
N ARG A 480 18.40 0.74 20.16
CA ARG A 480 18.37 1.86 19.22
C ARG A 480 19.71 2.15 18.56
N GLU A 481 20.80 2.10 19.31
CA GLU A 481 22.15 2.29 18.77
C GLU A 481 22.56 1.13 17.87
N LEU A 482 22.20 -0.11 18.26
CA LEU A 482 22.45 -1.31 17.47
C LEU A 482 21.73 -1.26 16.12
N LEU A 483 20.52 -0.71 16.06
CA LEU A 483 19.66 -0.65 14.87
C LEU A 483 19.64 0.75 14.24
N GLY A 484 20.80 1.42 14.16
CA GLY A 484 20.92 2.82 13.79
C GLY A 484 20.38 3.19 12.40
N ALA A 485 20.44 2.28 11.41
CA ALA A 485 19.96 2.56 10.05
C ALA A 485 18.43 2.47 9.91
N ILE A 486 17.74 1.76 10.84
CA ILE A 486 16.27 1.55 10.78
C ILE A 486 15.51 2.25 11.91
N THR A 487 16.21 2.71 12.93
CA THR A 487 15.59 3.48 14.03
C THR A 487 15.34 4.91 13.56
N HIS A 488 14.10 5.34 13.61
CA HIS A 488 13.70 6.70 13.27
C HIS A 488 14.07 7.68 14.41
N VAL A 489 14.04 8.99 14.14
CA VAL A 489 14.48 10.03 15.11
C VAL A 489 13.68 10.04 16.41
N ASP A 490 12.44 9.55 16.37
CA ASP A 490 11.56 9.41 17.54
C ASP A 490 11.71 8.06 18.26
N GLY A 491 12.69 7.25 17.88
CA GLY A 491 12.94 5.93 18.46
C GLY A 491 11.99 4.85 17.97
N THR A 492 11.32 5.03 16.86
CA THR A 492 10.37 4.07 16.28
C THR A 492 10.89 3.40 15.02
N ALA A 493 10.24 2.31 14.58
CA ALA A 493 10.46 1.65 13.31
C ALA A 493 9.17 1.03 12.77
N ARG A 494 9.05 0.91 11.43
CA ARG A 494 7.91 0.26 10.78
C ARG A 494 8.22 -1.23 10.58
N VAL A 495 7.76 -2.06 11.51
CA VAL A 495 8.19 -3.45 11.66
C VAL A 495 7.53 -4.37 10.64
N HIS A 496 8.32 -5.32 10.14
CA HIS A 496 7.92 -6.47 9.35
C HIS A 496 8.45 -7.75 10.02
N THR A 497 7.55 -8.61 10.50
CA THR A 497 7.92 -9.93 11.02
C THR A 497 7.93 -10.97 9.91
N VAL A 498 8.96 -11.82 9.86
CA VAL A 498 9.16 -12.84 8.84
C VAL A 498 9.00 -14.21 9.47
N SER A 499 8.00 -14.96 9.01
CA SER A 499 7.73 -16.32 9.46
C SER A 499 8.40 -17.34 8.52
N LYS A 500 8.96 -18.39 9.11
CA LYS A 500 9.52 -19.53 8.37
C LYS A 500 8.45 -20.26 7.53
N GLU A 501 7.20 -20.25 7.98
CA GLU A 501 6.09 -20.92 7.29
C GLU A 501 5.69 -20.20 5.99
N THR A 502 5.65 -18.86 6.02
CA THR A 502 5.14 -18.06 4.89
C THR A 502 6.22 -17.63 3.91
N ASN A 503 7.46 -17.44 4.39
CA ASN A 503 8.60 -17.04 3.55
C ASN A 503 9.90 -17.70 4.02
N PRO A 504 10.07 -19.02 3.83
CA PRO A 504 11.19 -19.79 4.37
C PRO A 504 12.55 -19.30 3.89
N ARG A 505 12.72 -18.97 2.60
CA ARG A 505 14.00 -18.50 2.05
C ARG A 505 14.41 -17.13 2.59
N TYR A 506 13.47 -16.22 2.78
CA TYR A 506 13.76 -14.92 3.38
C TYR A 506 14.04 -15.04 4.87
N TRP A 507 13.33 -15.95 5.55
CA TRP A 507 13.62 -16.30 6.95
C TRP A 507 15.04 -16.88 7.07
N GLU A 508 15.43 -17.82 6.20
CA GLU A 508 16.79 -18.41 6.16
C GLU A 508 17.88 -17.36 5.96
N LEU A 509 17.63 -16.36 5.08
CA LEU A 509 18.55 -15.26 4.88
C LEU A 509 18.75 -14.44 6.15
N ILE A 510 17.65 -14.06 6.84
CA ILE A 510 17.73 -13.28 8.09
C ILE A 510 18.42 -14.11 9.18
N LYS A 511 18.14 -15.42 9.26
CA LYS A 511 18.77 -16.32 10.21
C LYS A 511 20.28 -16.48 9.96
N ALA A 512 20.67 -16.63 8.68
CA ALA A 512 22.08 -16.65 8.31
C ALA A 512 22.78 -15.31 8.61
N PHE A 513 22.07 -14.18 8.42
CA PHE A 513 22.60 -12.86 8.79
C PHE A 513 22.77 -12.72 10.32
N GLU A 514 21.86 -13.27 11.11
CA GLU A 514 22.01 -13.32 12.57
C GLU A 514 23.24 -14.11 12.99
N GLU A 515 23.48 -15.27 12.37
CA GLU A 515 24.69 -16.08 12.66
C GLU A 515 25.99 -15.33 12.35
N GLU A 516 26.01 -14.52 11.28
CA GLU A 516 27.18 -13.73 10.88
C GLU A 516 27.34 -12.43 11.67
N ALA A 517 26.24 -11.76 11.98
CA ALA A 517 26.22 -10.38 12.46
C ALA A 517 25.78 -10.24 13.93
N GLY A 518 25.21 -11.30 14.52
CA GLY A 518 24.66 -11.31 15.88
C GLY A 518 23.33 -10.56 16.03
N VAL A 519 22.60 -10.33 14.93
CA VAL A 519 21.35 -9.56 14.92
C VAL A 519 20.36 -10.18 13.95
N GLY A 520 19.22 -10.67 14.43
CA GLY A 520 18.13 -11.28 13.64
C GLY A 520 17.23 -10.25 12.93
N VAL A 521 17.82 -9.13 12.48
CA VAL A 521 17.14 -8.01 11.82
C VAL A 521 17.92 -7.57 10.60
N VAL A 522 17.23 -7.30 9.48
CA VAL A 522 17.83 -6.68 8.29
C VAL A 522 17.08 -5.39 7.93
N LEU A 523 17.79 -4.40 7.37
CA LEU A 523 17.15 -3.25 6.72
C LEU A 523 16.46 -3.74 5.46
N ASN A 524 15.17 -3.42 5.31
CA ASN A 524 14.34 -3.75 4.15
C ASN A 524 13.69 -2.51 3.55
N THR A 525 13.78 -2.34 2.25
CA THR A 525 13.03 -1.35 1.49
C THR A 525 12.65 -1.89 0.12
N SER A 526 11.62 -1.30 -0.52
CA SER A 526 11.15 -1.72 -1.85
C SER A 526 12.27 -1.68 -2.90
N PHE A 527 12.30 -2.68 -3.79
CA PHE A 527 13.29 -2.73 -4.86
C PHE A 527 12.85 -1.84 -6.04
N ASN A 528 13.17 -0.57 -5.93
CA ASN A 528 12.97 0.45 -6.95
C ASN A 528 13.79 1.70 -6.62
N ASN A 529 13.94 2.60 -7.56
CA ASN A 529 14.32 3.99 -7.30
C ASN A 529 13.09 4.83 -6.86
N ASN A 530 13.24 6.16 -6.76
CA ASN A 530 12.15 7.04 -6.31
C ASN A 530 11.03 7.24 -7.33
N VAL A 531 11.30 7.03 -8.62
CA VAL A 531 10.39 7.36 -9.73
C VAL A 531 9.61 6.15 -10.20
N GLU A 532 10.24 4.98 -10.20
CA GLU A 532 9.68 3.73 -10.71
C GLU A 532 8.82 3.00 -9.68
N PRO A 533 7.86 2.18 -10.11
CA PRO A 533 7.22 1.20 -9.25
C PRO A 533 8.23 0.12 -8.80
N ILE A 534 7.86 -0.68 -7.82
CA ILE A 534 8.67 -1.84 -7.40
C ILE A 534 8.89 -2.76 -8.62
N VAL A 535 10.10 -3.32 -8.75
CA VAL A 535 10.41 -4.28 -9.82
C VAL A 535 9.47 -5.48 -9.74
N ASP A 536 9.16 -6.06 -10.87
CA ASP A 536 8.36 -7.28 -10.95
C ASP A 536 9.18 -8.47 -11.45
N SER A 537 9.80 -8.34 -12.61
CA SER A 537 10.59 -9.36 -13.27
C SER A 537 12.08 -9.32 -12.90
N VAL A 538 12.81 -10.38 -13.28
CA VAL A 538 14.29 -10.41 -13.21
C VAL A 538 14.89 -9.33 -14.10
N GLU A 539 14.29 -9.06 -15.25
CA GLU A 539 14.75 -8.02 -16.18
C GLU A 539 14.62 -6.62 -15.56
N ASP A 540 13.47 -6.29 -14.94
CA ASP A 540 13.32 -5.04 -14.19
C ASP A 540 14.37 -4.90 -13.08
N ALA A 541 14.66 -6.01 -12.39
CA ALA A 541 15.66 -6.03 -11.33
C ALA A 541 17.08 -5.75 -11.86
N VAL A 542 17.45 -6.32 -13.02
CA VAL A 542 18.75 -6.04 -13.69
C VAL A 542 18.83 -4.58 -14.10
N VAL A 543 17.78 -4.03 -14.73
CA VAL A 543 17.74 -2.62 -15.14
C VAL A 543 17.89 -1.69 -13.91
N THR A 544 17.16 -1.97 -12.85
CA THR A 544 17.24 -1.16 -11.61
C THR A 544 18.60 -1.32 -10.94
N TYR A 545 19.20 -2.52 -10.93
CA TYR A 545 20.56 -2.75 -10.44
C TYR A 545 21.58 -1.91 -11.21
N LEU A 546 21.55 -1.93 -12.54
CA LEU A 546 22.49 -1.20 -13.40
C LEU A 546 22.34 0.35 -13.30
N THR A 547 21.15 0.82 -12.94
CA THR A 547 20.84 2.27 -12.86
C THR A 547 20.93 2.86 -11.46
N THR A 548 21.24 2.03 -10.46
CA THR A 548 21.36 2.43 -9.06
C THR A 548 22.75 2.07 -8.50
N GLY A 549 23.00 2.43 -7.25
CA GLY A 549 24.28 2.12 -6.57
C GLY A 549 24.20 0.86 -5.71
N LEU A 550 23.48 -0.18 -6.15
CA LEU A 550 23.48 -1.50 -5.49
C LEU A 550 24.81 -2.22 -5.75
N ASP A 551 25.33 -2.92 -4.72
CA ASP A 551 26.58 -3.66 -4.84
C ASP A 551 26.37 -5.00 -5.54
N TYR A 552 25.26 -5.67 -5.25
CA TYR A 552 24.91 -6.97 -5.82
C TYR A 552 23.41 -7.07 -6.13
N LEU A 553 23.08 -7.90 -7.10
CA LEU A 553 21.74 -8.40 -7.35
C LEU A 553 21.72 -9.90 -7.07
N VAL A 554 20.79 -10.33 -6.24
CA VAL A 554 20.54 -11.73 -5.88
C VAL A 554 19.14 -12.11 -6.36
N VAL A 555 19.06 -13.17 -7.18
CA VAL A 555 17.82 -13.66 -7.78
C VAL A 555 17.72 -15.18 -7.66
#